data_a3b673ba8e2172fc3b9236925ecbb4a3
#
_entry.id   a3b673ba8e2172fc3b9236925ecbb4a3
#
_cell.length_a   1.000
_cell.length_b   1.000
_cell.length_c   1.000
_cell.angle_alpha   90.00
_cell.angle_beta   90.00
_cell.angle_gamma   90.00
#
_symmetry.space_group_name_H-M   'P 1'
#
loop_
_entity.id
_entity.type
_entity.pdbx_description
1 polymer ?
#
loop_
_entity_poly.entity_id
_entity_poly.type
_entity_poly.pdbx_seq_one_letter_code
_entity_poly.pdbx_strand_id
1 'polypeptide(L)'
;DLKPNAVVIVATVRALKMHGGVAADQLKEENVDAVMRGIANLQKHIESIQLFRVPYVVAINKFSSDTHNEVNAVLQWCRQNHHPVVLSDAWANGGAGAVDLAQEVVRLCEQESHFTPLYDLNESLENKIETIVRKIYGGRSVIYSEKAQAQLQEFKDAGWDHLPVCMAKTPNSLSDDGKVVGRPENFDIHVSELRISAGAGFVVVLTGNIMTMPGLPKDPAALHMGVNEKGISYGIF
;
A
#
# COMPACT_ATOMS: atom_id res chain seq x y z
N ASP A 1 15.97 9.85 -9.38
CA ASP A 1 15.25 10.68 -10.37
C ASP A 1 14.22 9.89 -11.20
N LEU A 2 13.57 8.89 -10.61
CA LEU A 2 12.48 8.18 -11.26
C LEU A 2 11.22 9.05 -11.20
N LYS A 3 10.63 9.34 -12.36
CA LYS A 3 9.36 10.04 -12.47
C LYS A 3 8.35 9.08 -13.09
N PRO A 4 7.33 8.63 -12.35
CA PRO A 4 6.31 7.76 -12.92
C PRO A 4 5.44 8.52 -13.92
N ASN A 5 5.06 7.84 -15.01
CA ASN A 5 4.12 8.36 -16.01
C ASN A 5 2.68 8.09 -15.61
N ALA A 6 2.44 6.95 -14.96
CA ALA A 6 1.13 6.55 -14.49
C ALA A 6 1.23 5.69 -13.23
N VAL A 7 0.16 5.61 -12.45
CA VAL A 7 0.03 4.77 -11.25
C VAL A 7 -1.20 3.88 -11.37
N VAL A 8 -1.04 2.59 -11.05
CA VAL A 8 -2.13 1.64 -10.90
C VAL A 8 -2.38 1.38 -9.43
N ILE A 9 -3.56 1.75 -8.94
CA ILE A 9 -4.00 1.47 -7.57
C ILE A 9 -4.77 0.15 -7.60
N VAL A 10 -4.18 -0.91 -7.07
CA VAL A 10 -4.82 -2.22 -7.03
C VAL A 10 -5.75 -2.32 -5.84
N ALA A 11 -7.04 -2.51 -6.09
CA ALA A 11 -8.05 -2.76 -5.08
C ALA A 11 -8.60 -4.19 -5.21
N THR A 12 -8.92 -4.82 -4.08
CA THR A 12 -9.62 -6.12 -4.05
C THR A 12 -10.88 -6.02 -3.19
N VAL A 13 -11.95 -6.68 -3.60
CA VAL A 13 -13.18 -6.78 -2.81
C VAL A 13 -12.88 -7.30 -1.40
N ARG A 14 -12.01 -8.29 -1.32
CA ARG A 14 -11.58 -8.90 -0.05
C ARG A 14 -10.94 -7.88 0.92
N ALA A 15 -10.02 -7.05 0.42
CA ALA A 15 -9.39 -6.02 1.23
C ALA A 15 -10.41 -4.95 1.67
N LEU A 16 -11.32 -4.55 0.77
CA LEU A 16 -12.37 -3.59 1.11
C LEU A 16 -13.32 -4.15 2.18
N LYS A 17 -13.73 -5.42 2.09
CA LYS A 17 -14.53 -6.06 3.16
C LYS A 17 -13.79 -6.06 4.50
N MET A 18 -12.51 -6.41 4.51
CA MET A 18 -11.68 -6.37 5.73
C MET A 18 -11.65 -4.95 6.32
N HIS A 19 -11.41 -3.94 5.49
CA HIS A 19 -11.46 -2.54 5.92
C HIS A 19 -12.88 -2.06 6.27
N GLY A 20 -13.91 -2.75 5.81
CA GLY A 20 -15.31 -2.56 6.21
C GLY A 20 -15.71 -3.31 7.48
N GLY A 21 -14.75 -3.98 8.16
CA GLY A 21 -14.94 -4.64 9.46
C GLY A 21 -15.36 -6.10 9.38
N VAL A 22 -15.21 -6.78 8.22
CA VAL A 22 -15.48 -8.21 8.09
C VAL A 22 -14.28 -9.03 8.57
N ALA A 23 -14.54 -10.05 9.38
CA ALA A 23 -13.51 -10.96 9.88
C ALA A 23 -12.91 -11.81 8.74
N ALA A 24 -11.65 -12.23 8.91
CA ALA A 24 -10.89 -12.91 7.86
C ALA A 24 -11.52 -14.23 7.35
N ASP A 25 -12.20 -14.96 8.22
CA ASP A 25 -12.90 -16.20 7.93
C ASP A 25 -14.21 -16.01 7.16
N GLN A 26 -14.80 -14.80 7.20
CA GLN A 26 -16.06 -14.45 6.54
C GLN A 26 -15.87 -13.70 5.22
N LEU A 27 -14.65 -13.43 4.78
CA LEU A 27 -14.36 -12.63 3.59
C LEU A 27 -14.85 -13.26 2.26
N LYS A 28 -15.23 -14.55 2.26
CA LYS A 28 -15.79 -15.24 1.09
C LYS A 28 -17.30 -15.03 0.95
N GLU A 29 -18.01 -14.62 1.99
CA GLU A 29 -19.43 -14.34 1.96
C GLU A 29 -19.71 -12.97 1.33
N GLU A 30 -20.78 -12.86 0.52
CA GLU A 30 -21.17 -11.58 -0.06
C GLU A 30 -21.52 -10.57 1.03
N ASN A 31 -20.91 -9.38 0.95
CA ASN A 31 -21.21 -8.28 1.87
C ASN A 31 -20.95 -6.91 1.21
N VAL A 32 -21.87 -6.45 0.40
CA VAL A 32 -21.80 -5.17 -0.31
C VAL A 32 -21.69 -3.99 0.66
N ASP A 33 -22.41 -4.03 1.78
CA ASP A 33 -22.37 -2.95 2.78
C ASP A 33 -20.97 -2.81 3.39
N ALA A 34 -20.29 -3.92 3.65
CA ALA A 34 -18.91 -3.89 4.14
C ALA A 34 -17.95 -3.36 3.06
N VAL A 35 -18.12 -3.75 1.80
CA VAL A 35 -17.36 -3.18 0.68
C VAL A 35 -17.51 -1.66 0.67
N MET A 36 -18.73 -1.15 0.77
CA MET A 36 -19.00 0.28 0.76
C MET A 36 -18.40 1.02 1.97
N ARG A 37 -18.41 0.42 3.17
CA ARG A 37 -17.70 0.99 4.33
C ARG A 37 -16.19 1.01 4.11
N GLY A 38 -15.63 -0.05 3.51
CA GLY A 38 -14.19 -0.16 3.23
C GLY A 38 -13.68 0.77 2.14
N ILE A 39 -14.57 1.31 1.30
CA ILE A 39 -14.21 2.27 0.25
C ILE A 39 -13.51 3.52 0.81
N ALA A 40 -13.79 3.92 2.06
CA ALA A 40 -13.10 5.03 2.69
C ALA A 40 -11.56 4.83 2.74
N ASN A 41 -11.11 3.57 2.87
CA ASN A 41 -9.68 3.24 2.79
C ASN A 41 -9.14 3.42 1.36
N LEU A 42 -9.84 2.90 0.35
CA LEU A 42 -9.48 3.10 -1.06
C LEU A 42 -9.42 4.59 -1.42
N GLN A 43 -10.41 5.36 -0.98
CA GLN A 43 -10.44 6.81 -1.19
C GLN A 43 -9.20 7.49 -0.63
N LYS A 44 -8.75 7.11 0.58
CA LYS A 44 -7.51 7.66 1.16
C LYS A 44 -6.28 7.34 0.32
N HIS A 45 -6.18 6.13 -0.24
CA HIS A 45 -5.10 5.75 -1.16
C HIS A 45 -5.15 6.56 -2.46
N ILE A 46 -6.33 6.79 -3.03
CA ILE A 46 -6.51 7.66 -4.21
C ILE A 46 -6.05 9.09 -3.89
N GLU A 47 -6.52 9.68 -2.79
CA GLU A 47 -6.09 11.00 -2.33
C GLU A 47 -4.57 11.08 -2.17
N SER A 48 -3.94 10.04 -1.63
CA SER A 48 -2.49 9.98 -1.46
C SER A 48 -1.75 10.00 -2.80
N ILE A 49 -2.24 9.29 -3.83
CA ILE A 49 -1.64 9.31 -5.16
C ILE A 49 -1.85 10.65 -5.86
N GLN A 50 -3.00 11.28 -5.67
CA GLN A 50 -3.29 12.61 -6.24
C GLN A 50 -2.31 13.70 -5.76
N LEU A 51 -1.75 13.56 -4.54
CA LEU A 51 -0.72 14.49 -4.03
C LEU A 51 0.54 14.49 -4.91
N PHE A 52 0.85 13.39 -5.57
CA PHE A 52 2.01 13.29 -6.46
C PHE A 52 1.73 13.82 -7.87
N ARG A 53 0.50 14.21 -8.20
CA ARG A 53 0.10 14.79 -9.49
C ARG A 53 0.42 13.91 -10.70
N VAL A 54 0.28 12.59 -10.52
CA VAL A 54 0.51 11.58 -11.56
C VAL A 54 -0.84 11.03 -12.03
N PRO A 55 -1.04 10.81 -13.33
CA PRO A 55 -2.20 10.09 -13.84
C PRO A 55 -2.33 8.71 -13.16
N TYR A 56 -3.55 8.29 -12.83
CA TYR A 56 -3.76 7.01 -12.16
C TYR A 56 -5.01 6.30 -12.65
N VAL A 57 -5.08 5.00 -12.39
CA VAL A 57 -6.27 4.17 -12.57
C VAL A 57 -6.43 3.25 -11.35
N VAL A 58 -7.66 3.01 -10.94
CA VAL A 58 -8.02 1.96 -9.98
C VAL A 58 -8.22 0.66 -10.73
N ALA A 59 -7.44 -0.36 -10.42
CA ALA A 59 -7.61 -1.71 -10.95
C ALA A 59 -8.30 -2.58 -9.90
N ILE A 60 -9.51 -3.02 -10.17
CA ILE A 60 -10.19 -4.02 -9.32
C ILE A 60 -9.63 -5.38 -9.69
N ASN A 61 -8.75 -5.93 -8.85
CA ASN A 61 -8.22 -7.28 -9.02
C ASN A 61 -9.24 -8.30 -8.50
N LYS A 62 -9.98 -8.89 -9.44
CA LYS A 62 -11.09 -9.79 -9.17
C LYS A 62 -10.59 -11.20 -8.84
N PHE A 63 -11.16 -11.78 -7.80
CA PHE A 63 -11.00 -13.19 -7.45
C PHE A 63 -12.29 -13.98 -7.72
N SER A 64 -12.17 -15.30 -7.83
CA SER A 64 -13.31 -16.21 -8.10
C SER A 64 -14.40 -16.16 -7.01
N SER A 65 -14.05 -15.75 -5.79
CA SER A 65 -14.99 -15.58 -4.68
C SER A 65 -15.76 -14.26 -4.70
N ASP A 66 -15.34 -13.29 -5.53
CA ASP A 66 -15.94 -11.97 -5.56
C ASP A 66 -17.27 -12.01 -6.33
N THR A 67 -18.33 -11.52 -5.70
CA THR A 67 -19.64 -11.51 -6.34
C THR A 67 -19.78 -10.34 -7.32
N HIS A 68 -20.71 -10.49 -8.26
CA HIS A 68 -21.00 -9.44 -9.24
C HIS A 68 -21.49 -8.15 -8.56
N ASN A 69 -22.28 -8.28 -7.49
CA ASN A 69 -22.82 -7.14 -6.76
C ASN A 69 -21.69 -6.35 -6.06
N GLU A 70 -20.76 -7.03 -5.42
CA GLU A 70 -19.62 -6.42 -4.75
C GLU A 70 -18.69 -5.68 -5.73
N VAL A 71 -18.33 -6.33 -6.83
CA VAL A 71 -17.50 -5.72 -7.89
C VAL A 71 -18.20 -4.51 -8.48
N ASN A 72 -19.49 -4.61 -8.81
CA ASN A 72 -20.25 -3.50 -9.36
C ASN A 72 -20.38 -2.32 -8.39
N ALA A 73 -20.51 -2.56 -7.10
CA ALA A 73 -20.55 -1.50 -6.09
C ALA A 73 -19.29 -0.63 -6.15
N VAL A 74 -18.10 -1.26 -6.23
CA VAL A 74 -16.82 -0.54 -6.34
C VAL A 74 -16.72 0.21 -7.68
N LEU A 75 -17.08 -0.45 -8.79
CA LEU A 75 -17.06 0.17 -10.12
C LEU A 75 -17.97 1.40 -10.19
N GLN A 76 -19.18 1.29 -9.67
CA GLN A 76 -20.15 2.39 -9.64
C GLN A 76 -19.65 3.55 -8.78
N TRP A 77 -19.12 3.25 -7.58
CA TRP A 77 -18.58 4.28 -6.71
C TRP A 77 -17.43 5.04 -7.38
N CYS A 78 -16.47 4.34 -7.99
CA CYS A 78 -15.37 4.98 -8.69
C CYS A 78 -15.86 5.90 -9.81
N ARG A 79 -16.82 5.42 -10.63
CA ARG A 79 -17.40 6.21 -11.73
C ARG A 79 -18.15 7.45 -11.24
N GLN A 80 -18.96 7.31 -10.19
CA GLN A 80 -19.72 8.42 -9.59
C GLN A 80 -18.80 9.50 -8.99
N ASN A 81 -17.61 9.09 -8.50
CA ASN A 81 -16.62 10.00 -7.96
C ASN A 81 -15.52 10.38 -8.97
N HIS A 82 -15.75 10.11 -10.26
CA HIS A 82 -14.85 10.46 -11.37
C HIS A 82 -13.43 9.87 -11.23
N HIS A 83 -13.31 8.69 -10.63
CA HIS A 83 -12.06 7.95 -10.58
C HIS A 83 -11.99 6.95 -11.75
N PRO A 84 -10.94 7.02 -12.60
CA PRO A 84 -10.72 6.00 -13.63
C PRO A 84 -10.64 4.62 -12.98
N VAL A 85 -11.40 3.65 -13.49
CA VAL A 85 -11.46 2.31 -12.92
C VAL A 85 -11.61 1.26 -13.99
N VAL A 86 -10.84 0.16 -13.86
CA VAL A 86 -10.89 -0.99 -14.76
C VAL A 86 -10.96 -2.28 -13.93
N LEU A 87 -11.72 -3.26 -14.41
CA LEU A 87 -11.71 -4.60 -13.85
C LEU A 87 -10.52 -5.38 -14.43
N SER A 88 -9.74 -6.01 -13.57
CA SER A 88 -8.69 -6.96 -13.95
C SER A 88 -9.07 -8.36 -13.48
N ASP A 89 -9.25 -9.26 -14.43
CA ASP A 89 -9.55 -10.68 -14.21
C ASP A 89 -8.35 -11.56 -14.65
N ALA A 90 -7.14 -11.04 -14.44
CA ALA A 90 -5.90 -11.70 -14.85
C ALA A 90 -5.68 -13.03 -14.13
N TRP A 91 -6.18 -13.17 -12.91
CA TRP A 91 -6.06 -14.42 -12.14
C TRP A 91 -6.78 -15.59 -12.83
N ALA A 92 -8.00 -15.37 -13.34
CA ALA A 92 -8.78 -16.42 -13.99
C ALA A 92 -8.47 -16.57 -15.48
N ASN A 93 -8.18 -15.48 -16.19
CA ASN A 93 -8.08 -15.41 -17.63
C ASN A 93 -6.68 -15.08 -18.16
N GLY A 94 -5.67 -15.04 -17.28
CA GLY A 94 -4.29 -14.69 -17.65
C GLY A 94 -4.20 -13.33 -18.33
N GLY A 95 -3.35 -13.20 -19.34
CA GLY A 95 -3.16 -11.93 -20.07
C GLY A 95 -4.43 -11.37 -20.72
N ALA A 96 -5.34 -12.22 -21.17
CA ALA A 96 -6.61 -11.80 -21.75
C ALA A 96 -7.47 -11.02 -20.72
N GLY A 97 -7.43 -11.39 -19.44
CA GLY A 97 -8.14 -10.70 -18.37
C GLY A 97 -7.53 -9.38 -17.94
N ALA A 98 -6.37 -9.00 -18.47
CA ALA A 98 -5.66 -7.76 -18.16
C ALA A 98 -5.61 -6.76 -19.35
N VAL A 99 -6.18 -7.08 -20.50
CA VAL A 99 -6.08 -6.26 -21.71
C VAL A 99 -6.64 -4.86 -21.50
N ASP A 100 -7.83 -4.73 -20.91
CA ASP A 100 -8.46 -3.44 -20.65
C ASP A 100 -7.60 -2.57 -19.71
N LEU A 101 -7.01 -3.18 -18.69
CA LEU A 101 -6.08 -2.48 -17.78
C LEU A 101 -4.83 -2.01 -18.53
N ALA A 102 -4.25 -2.86 -19.39
CA ALA A 102 -3.08 -2.52 -20.18
C ALA A 102 -3.37 -1.34 -21.15
N GLN A 103 -4.52 -1.36 -21.82
CA GLN A 103 -4.94 -0.25 -22.69
C GLN A 103 -5.11 1.05 -21.92
N GLU A 104 -5.73 0.99 -20.75
CA GLU A 104 -5.91 2.19 -19.91
C GLU A 104 -4.56 2.73 -19.40
N VAL A 105 -3.62 1.86 -19.02
CA VAL A 105 -2.27 2.29 -18.62
C VAL A 105 -1.54 2.95 -19.79
N VAL A 106 -1.61 2.40 -20.99
CA VAL A 106 -1.03 3.03 -22.19
C VAL A 106 -1.62 4.43 -22.39
N ARG A 107 -2.95 4.55 -22.35
CA ARG A 107 -3.64 5.84 -22.48
C ARG A 107 -3.22 6.86 -21.40
N LEU A 108 -3.01 6.42 -20.19
CA LEU A 108 -2.53 7.28 -19.09
C LEU A 108 -1.08 7.71 -19.30
N CYS A 109 -0.23 6.83 -19.83
CA CYS A 109 1.16 7.14 -20.14
C CYS A 109 1.34 8.15 -21.30
N GLU A 110 0.31 8.33 -22.14
CA GLU A 110 0.27 9.38 -23.17
C GLU A 110 -0.07 10.77 -22.61
N GLN A 111 -0.55 10.83 -21.38
CA GLN A 111 -0.82 12.10 -20.69
C GLN A 111 0.47 12.66 -20.07
N GLU A 112 0.52 13.98 -19.93
CA GLU A 112 1.62 14.62 -19.25
C GLU A 112 1.58 14.32 -17.76
N SER A 113 2.68 13.78 -17.20
CA SER A 113 2.85 13.57 -15.77
C SER A 113 3.51 14.80 -15.15
N HIS A 114 2.82 15.40 -14.18
CA HIS A 114 3.31 16.52 -13.40
C HIS A 114 3.86 16.06 -12.04
N PHE A 115 4.53 14.92 -12.01
CA PHE A 115 5.03 14.33 -10.77
C PHE A 115 5.73 15.33 -9.89
N THR A 116 5.29 15.42 -8.64
CA THR A 116 5.85 16.29 -7.62
C THR A 116 6.19 15.43 -6.39
N PRO A 117 7.44 15.48 -5.89
CA PRO A 117 7.80 14.82 -4.63
C PRO A 117 6.94 15.30 -3.47
N LEU A 118 6.73 14.46 -2.47
CA LEU A 118 5.88 14.77 -1.32
C LEU A 118 6.50 15.82 -0.40
N TYR A 119 7.83 15.88 -0.33
CA TYR A 119 8.63 16.76 0.51
C TYR A 119 9.94 17.12 -0.21
N ASP A 120 10.60 18.19 0.25
CA ASP A 120 11.95 18.55 -0.20
C ASP A 120 13.00 17.70 0.56
N LEU A 121 14.04 17.25 -0.15
CA LEU A 121 15.14 16.48 0.46
C LEU A 121 15.98 17.31 1.45
N ASN A 122 15.93 18.64 1.36
CA ASN A 122 16.60 19.53 2.29
C ASN A 122 15.85 19.74 3.62
N GLU A 123 14.62 19.22 3.74
CA GLU A 123 13.91 19.23 5.02
C GLU A 123 14.58 18.25 6.02
N SER A 124 14.38 18.47 7.31
CA SER A 124 14.83 17.53 8.35
C SER A 124 14.12 16.16 8.24
N LEU A 125 14.74 15.12 8.78
CA LEU A 125 14.12 13.78 8.81
C LEU A 125 12.76 13.81 9.51
N GLU A 126 12.64 14.57 10.62
CA GLU A 126 11.38 14.71 11.35
C GLU A 126 10.28 15.32 10.49
N ASN A 127 10.59 16.39 9.73
CA ASN A 127 9.62 17.04 8.83
C ASN A 127 9.19 16.11 7.70
N LYS A 128 10.10 15.33 7.12
CA LYS A 128 9.81 14.33 6.09
C LYS A 128 8.87 13.25 6.63
N ILE A 129 9.19 12.71 7.82
CA ILE A 129 8.38 11.69 8.49
C ILE A 129 6.99 12.25 8.81
N GLU A 130 6.91 13.44 9.40
CA GLU A 130 5.64 14.09 9.74
C GLU A 130 4.80 14.36 8.48
N THR A 131 5.42 14.80 7.39
CA THR A 131 4.75 15.02 6.10
C THR A 131 4.13 13.73 5.57
N ILE A 132 4.86 12.60 5.62
CA ILE A 132 4.32 11.29 5.22
C ILE A 132 3.14 10.90 6.13
N VAL A 133 3.32 11.00 7.45
CA VAL A 133 2.28 10.62 8.42
C VAL A 133 1.00 11.43 8.22
N ARG A 134 1.10 12.74 8.08
CA ARG A 134 -0.06 13.61 7.90
C ARG A 134 -0.71 13.45 6.53
N LYS A 135 0.07 13.52 5.45
CA LYS A 135 -0.47 13.56 4.09
C LYS A 135 -0.84 12.17 3.56
N ILE A 136 -0.01 11.15 3.78
CA ILE A 136 -0.23 9.80 3.23
C ILE A 136 -1.09 8.97 4.16
N TYR A 137 -0.77 8.90 5.45
CA TYR A 137 -1.51 8.04 6.38
C TYR A 137 -2.75 8.72 6.98
N GLY A 138 -2.76 10.05 7.07
CA GLY A 138 -3.82 10.81 7.72
C GLY A 138 -3.70 10.85 9.25
N GLY A 139 -2.51 10.53 9.77
CA GLY A 139 -2.19 10.62 11.19
C GLY A 139 -2.08 12.07 11.68
N ARG A 140 -2.27 12.26 12.96
CA ARG A 140 -2.21 13.55 13.64
C ARG A 140 -0.77 13.99 13.93
N SER A 141 0.04 13.09 14.50
CA SER A 141 1.40 13.38 14.92
C SER A 141 2.30 12.12 14.92
N VAL A 142 3.58 12.35 15.20
CA VAL A 142 4.60 11.29 15.33
C VAL A 142 5.10 11.28 16.76
N ILE A 143 5.17 10.10 17.36
CA ILE A 143 5.76 9.86 18.68
C ILE A 143 7.03 9.06 18.51
N TYR A 144 8.16 9.60 18.93
CA TYR A 144 9.45 8.94 18.83
C TYR A 144 9.81 8.27 20.14
N SER A 145 10.31 7.03 20.09
CA SER A 145 10.96 6.39 21.24
C SER A 145 12.27 7.13 21.60
N GLU A 146 12.77 6.94 22.80
CA GLU A 146 14.08 7.49 23.20
C GLU A 146 15.21 7.06 22.25
N LYS A 147 15.16 5.80 21.79
CA LYS A 147 16.11 5.27 20.80
C LYS A 147 16.00 6.02 19.48
N ALA A 148 14.77 6.21 18.98
CA ALA A 148 14.55 6.91 17.72
C ALA A 148 14.98 8.39 17.79
N GLN A 149 14.77 9.06 18.93
CA GLN A 149 15.24 10.44 19.15
C GLN A 149 16.76 10.54 19.11
N ALA A 150 17.46 9.61 19.80
CA ALA A 150 18.92 9.57 19.78
C ALA A 150 19.46 9.32 18.34
N GLN A 151 18.82 8.42 17.60
CA GLN A 151 19.21 8.13 16.22
C GLN A 151 18.94 9.29 15.25
N LEU A 152 17.86 10.06 15.43
CA LEU A 152 17.61 11.28 14.65
C LEU A 152 18.75 12.28 14.86
N GLN A 153 19.19 12.48 16.11
CA GLN A 153 20.31 13.38 16.39
C GLN A 153 21.62 12.86 15.80
N GLU A 154 21.91 11.57 15.94
CA GLU A 154 23.10 10.93 15.35
C GLU A 154 23.13 11.11 13.82
N PHE A 155 21.99 10.89 13.13
CA PHE A 155 21.92 11.00 11.68
C PHE A 155 22.06 12.44 11.22
N LYS A 156 21.54 13.39 11.98
CA LYS A 156 21.73 14.82 11.73
C LYS A 156 23.19 15.23 11.88
N ASP A 157 23.85 14.79 12.94
CA ASP A 157 25.27 15.09 13.20
C ASP A 157 26.18 14.46 12.14
N ALA A 158 25.79 13.31 11.59
CA ALA A 158 26.46 12.65 10.46
C ALA A 158 26.15 13.28 9.09
N GLY A 159 25.27 14.28 9.03
CA GLY A 159 24.88 14.94 7.77
C GLY A 159 23.97 14.08 6.88
N TRP A 160 23.23 13.12 7.44
CA TRP A 160 22.33 12.22 6.71
C TRP A 160 20.86 12.69 6.70
N ASP A 161 20.58 13.84 7.26
CA ASP A 161 19.24 14.41 7.30
C ASP A 161 18.69 14.79 5.91
N HIS A 162 19.55 14.95 4.91
CA HIS A 162 19.16 15.14 3.51
C HIS A 162 18.68 13.87 2.79
N LEU A 163 18.83 12.67 3.40
CA LEU A 163 18.42 11.42 2.76
C LEU A 163 16.89 11.29 2.74
N PRO A 164 16.33 10.63 1.69
CA PRO A 164 14.92 10.30 1.67
C PRO A 164 14.55 9.28 2.75
N VAL A 165 13.27 9.23 3.10
CA VAL A 165 12.70 8.39 4.13
C VAL A 165 11.89 7.25 3.53
N CYS A 166 12.10 6.04 4.03
CA CYS A 166 11.30 4.85 3.75
C CYS A 166 10.60 4.40 5.04
N MET A 167 9.27 4.56 5.08
CA MET A 167 8.47 4.15 6.25
C MET A 167 8.20 2.65 6.23
N ALA A 168 8.66 1.93 7.24
CA ALA A 168 8.33 0.52 7.48
C ALA A 168 7.21 0.44 8.50
N LYS A 169 6.00 0.14 8.01
CA LYS A 169 4.74 0.12 8.77
C LYS A 169 3.95 -1.15 8.44
N THR A 170 3.04 -1.56 9.34
CA THR A 170 2.09 -2.64 9.05
C THR A 170 1.35 -2.41 7.72
N PRO A 171 1.19 -3.44 6.86
CA PRO A 171 0.43 -3.31 5.61
C PRO A 171 -1.09 -3.30 5.84
N ASN A 172 -1.55 -3.68 7.03
CA ASN A 172 -2.98 -3.93 7.30
C ASN A 172 -3.76 -2.68 7.73
N SER A 173 -3.10 -1.56 7.94
CA SER A 173 -3.74 -0.34 8.45
C SER A 173 -3.06 0.90 7.91
N LEU A 174 -3.75 2.03 7.89
CA LEU A 174 -3.15 3.36 7.73
C LEU A 174 -2.42 3.82 9.01
N SER A 175 -2.82 3.31 10.20
CA SER A 175 -2.09 3.51 11.45
C SER A 175 -0.92 2.52 11.59
N ASP A 176 -0.18 2.58 12.69
CA ASP A 176 0.87 1.61 13.06
C ASP A 176 0.32 0.39 13.82
N ASP A 177 -0.99 0.35 14.11
CA ASP A 177 -1.70 -0.83 14.63
C ASP A 177 -2.47 -1.52 13.52
N GLY A 178 -2.07 -2.74 13.17
CA GLY A 178 -2.72 -3.55 12.13
C GLY A 178 -4.18 -3.95 12.41
N LYS A 179 -4.67 -3.74 13.64
CA LYS A 179 -6.07 -4.00 14.01
C LYS A 179 -7.01 -2.84 13.69
N VAL A 180 -6.48 -1.65 13.47
CA VAL A 180 -7.25 -0.46 13.14
C VAL A 180 -7.53 -0.43 11.65
N VAL A 181 -8.70 -0.85 11.24
CA VAL A 181 -9.11 -0.98 9.83
C VAL A 181 -9.82 0.26 9.28
N GLY A 182 -10.05 0.29 7.98
CA GLY A 182 -10.76 1.38 7.32
C GLY A 182 -9.92 2.63 7.12
N ARG A 183 -10.50 3.78 7.41
CA ARG A 183 -9.84 5.09 7.36
C ARG A 183 -9.84 5.71 8.76
N PRO A 184 -8.86 5.36 9.61
CA PRO A 184 -8.76 5.95 10.94
C PRO A 184 -8.45 7.44 10.87
N GLU A 185 -8.89 8.16 11.92
CA GLU A 185 -8.63 9.58 12.11
C GLU A 185 -8.06 9.83 13.52
N ASN A 186 -7.36 10.95 13.70
CA ASN A 186 -6.83 11.40 15.01
C ASN A 186 -5.90 10.39 15.70
N PHE A 187 -5.15 9.60 14.95
CA PHE A 187 -4.16 8.66 15.49
C PHE A 187 -2.74 9.21 15.37
N ASP A 188 -1.85 8.70 16.21
CA ASP A 188 -0.43 9.00 16.15
C ASP A 188 0.33 7.79 15.58
N ILE A 189 1.48 8.04 14.97
CA ILE A 189 2.40 6.99 14.52
C ILE A 189 3.58 6.94 15.50
N HIS A 190 3.87 5.74 16.03
CA HIS A 190 4.97 5.53 16.96
C HIS A 190 6.20 5.02 16.20
N VAL A 191 7.24 5.84 16.15
CA VAL A 191 8.54 5.47 15.57
C VAL A 191 9.38 4.82 16.63
N SER A 192 9.68 3.53 16.47
CA SER A 192 10.46 2.73 17.42
C SER A 192 11.96 2.82 17.18
N GLU A 193 12.38 2.92 15.93
CA GLU A 193 13.79 2.89 15.53
C GLU A 193 13.96 3.49 14.13
N LEU A 194 15.12 4.08 13.87
CA LEU A 194 15.58 4.45 12.53
C LEU A 194 16.80 3.61 12.13
N ARG A 195 16.94 3.30 10.86
CA ARG A 195 18.10 2.59 10.32
C ARG A 195 18.57 3.24 9.04
N ILE A 196 19.87 3.44 8.93
CA ILE A 196 20.47 3.91 7.69
C ILE A 196 20.64 2.74 6.70
N SER A 197 20.17 2.92 5.48
CA SER A 197 20.45 2.04 4.34
C SER A 197 21.48 2.73 3.45
N ALA A 198 22.73 2.79 3.93
CA ALA A 198 23.78 3.62 3.33
C ALA A 198 24.07 3.27 1.87
N GLY A 199 24.06 1.98 1.52
CA GLY A 199 24.28 1.54 0.14
C GLY A 199 23.18 1.92 -0.84
N ALA A 200 21.95 2.12 -0.34
CA ALA A 200 20.81 2.52 -1.14
C ALA A 200 20.45 4.02 -0.99
N GLY A 201 21.07 4.70 -0.01
CA GLY A 201 20.94 6.15 0.16
C GLY A 201 19.60 6.60 0.71
N PHE A 202 19.04 5.91 1.71
CA PHE A 202 17.81 6.32 2.40
C PHE A 202 17.80 5.88 3.88
N VAL A 203 16.92 6.51 4.66
CA VAL A 203 16.67 6.18 6.07
C VAL A 203 15.39 5.35 6.18
N VAL A 204 15.48 4.17 6.78
CA VAL A 204 14.33 3.33 7.12
C VAL A 204 13.80 3.76 8.48
N VAL A 205 12.50 4.06 8.55
CA VAL A 205 11.80 4.44 9.78
C VAL A 205 10.86 3.31 10.17
N LEU A 206 11.16 2.63 11.29
CA LEU A 206 10.37 1.52 11.79
C LEU A 206 9.29 2.03 12.74
N THR A 207 8.04 1.62 12.48
CA THR A 207 6.88 2.07 13.26
C THR A 207 6.21 0.90 13.97
N GLY A 208 5.71 1.14 15.17
CA GLY A 208 5.03 0.12 15.96
C GLY A 208 5.90 -1.12 16.17
N ASN A 209 5.30 -2.30 16.08
CA ASN A 209 5.96 -3.60 16.26
C ASN A 209 6.25 -4.29 14.91
N ILE A 210 6.70 -3.55 13.90
CA ILE A 210 6.98 -4.13 12.59
C ILE A 210 8.21 -5.05 12.63
N MET A 211 8.09 -6.24 12.08
CA MET A 211 9.23 -7.11 11.80
C MET A 211 9.87 -6.72 10.46
N THR A 212 11.15 -6.44 10.46
CA THR A 212 11.90 -6.01 9.26
C THR A 212 12.19 -7.15 8.31
N MET A 213 12.23 -8.37 8.82
CA MET A 213 12.38 -9.58 8.01
C MET A 213 11.69 -10.72 8.74
N PRO A 214 10.62 -11.32 8.17
CA PRO A 214 10.05 -12.55 8.73
C PRO A 214 11.15 -13.61 8.73
N GLY A 215 11.36 -14.26 9.88
CA GLY A 215 12.30 -15.37 9.98
C GLY A 215 11.89 -16.48 9.04
N LEU A 216 12.83 -17.03 8.28
CA LEU A 216 12.58 -18.26 7.53
C LEU A 216 12.39 -19.40 8.55
N PRO A 217 11.40 -20.31 8.36
CA PRO A 217 11.26 -21.49 9.19
C PRO A 217 12.51 -22.35 9.09
N LYS A 218 12.83 -23.11 10.16
CA LYS A 218 13.97 -24.06 10.17
C LYS A 218 13.83 -25.12 9.08
N ASP A 219 12.60 -25.44 8.72
CA ASP A 219 12.24 -26.33 7.60
C ASP A 219 11.50 -25.50 6.55
N PRO A 220 12.22 -24.88 5.60
CA PRO A 220 11.60 -23.99 4.63
C PRO A 220 10.78 -24.79 3.61
N ALA A 221 9.60 -24.25 3.23
CA ALA A 221 8.71 -24.87 2.25
C ALA A 221 9.42 -25.27 0.94
N ALA A 222 10.46 -24.54 0.57
CA ALA A 222 11.28 -24.83 -0.63
C ALA A 222 11.90 -26.24 -0.65
N LEU A 223 12.13 -26.88 0.51
CA LEU A 223 12.63 -28.25 0.60
C LEU A 223 11.55 -29.30 0.26
N HIS A 224 10.29 -28.91 0.31
CA HIS A 224 9.13 -29.79 0.07
C HIS A 224 8.40 -29.43 -1.23
N MET A 225 8.85 -28.39 -1.92
CA MET A 225 8.28 -27.95 -3.20
C MET A 225 8.91 -28.73 -4.34
N GLY A 226 8.11 -29.08 -5.32
CA GLY A 226 8.60 -29.76 -6.53
C GLY A 226 7.56 -29.77 -7.64
N VAL A 227 7.94 -30.43 -8.74
CA VAL A 227 7.07 -30.67 -9.88
C VAL A 227 7.06 -32.16 -10.14
N ASN A 228 5.89 -32.77 -10.23
CA ASN A 228 5.78 -34.20 -10.53
C ASN A 228 5.99 -34.50 -12.02
N GLU A 229 6.02 -35.79 -12.39
CA GLU A 229 6.22 -36.23 -13.79
C GLU A 229 5.17 -35.71 -14.77
N LYS A 230 4.02 -35.25 -14.30
CA LYS A 230 2.93 -34.65 -15.09
C LYS A 230 3.03 -33.12 -15.20
N GLY A 231 4.09 -32.51 -14.68
CA GLY A 231 4.27 -31.06 -14.68
C GLY A 231 3.45 -30.31 -13.63
N ILE A 232 2.86 -31.01 -12.67
CA ILE A 232 2.03 -30.39 -11.61
C ILE A 232 2.94 -30.07 -10.41
N SER A 233 2.94 -28.81 -9.98
CA SER A 233 3.64 -28.36 -8.77
C SER A 233 2.97 -28.89 -7.50
N TYR A 234 3.76 -29.23 -6.48
CA TYR A 234 3.30 -29.63 -5.15
C TYR A 234 4.10 -28.93 -4.06
N GLY A 235 3.57 -28.90 -2.84
CA GLY A 235 4.25 -28.32 -1.67
C GLY A 235 4.29 -26.78 -1.65
N ILE A 236 3.49 -26.11 -2.46
CA ILE A 236 3.47 -24.64 -2.54
C ILE A 236 2.67 -24.02 -1.39
N PHE A 237 1.75 -24.77 -0.77
CA PHE A 237 0.87 -24.36 0.33
C PHE A 237 0.79 -25.44 1.41
#